data_98e983d933e5d32a425fe24862f92019
#
_entry.id   98e983d933e5d32a425fe24862f92019
#
_cell.length_a   1.000
_cell.length_b   1.000
_cell.length_c   1.000
_cell.angle_alpha   90.00
_cell.angle_beta   90.00
_cell.angle_gamma   90.00
#
_symmetry.space_group_name_H-M   'P 1'
#
loop_
_entity.id
_entity.type
_entity.pdbx_description
1 polymer ?
#
loop_
_entity_poly.entity_id
_entity_poly.type
_entity_poly.pdbx_seq_one_letter_code
_entity_poly.pdbx_strand_id
1 'polypeptide(L)'
;MGANAELSLQRLATGQLGLKVRRVPLDAPWDWLGRGWRDLCTVPYVSLPYGAVFALAAWVLLLGLSLIGAVSLIPVLAGGFMLIGPLLAAGLYEASRRLEKGERITLREAIGAGWQAAPQLGFFGVVVFFAYFVWVELALLLLMLFLGLHGAALPPPSEFVQTLLFTKAGMGLLLTGTLTGAVLALIVFSISAVAAPLLLVMKVDVVTAMATSVRAVRLNTGTMLLWAALIAGLMVLGLGTLFFGLVVTFPLAGHATWHAFRALVDLENN
;
A
#
# COMPACT_ATOMS: atom_id res chain seq x y z
N MET A 1 25.74 10.25 20.73
CA MET A 1 25.74 9.27 19.62
C MET A 1 26.01 7.82 20.08
N GLY A 2 26.60 7.57 21.26
CA GLY A 2 26.99 6.23 21.74
C GLY A 2 25.83 5.32 22.19
N ALA A 3 24.91 5.80 23.01
CA ALA A 3 23.89 4.95 23.65
C ALA A 3 22.89 4.27 22.66
N ASN A 4 22.51 4.96 21.60
CA ASN A 4 21.63 4.38 20.57
C ASN A 4 22.34 3.33 19.70
N ALA A 5 23.66 3.49 19.49
CA ALA A 5 24.45 2.51 18.76
C ALA A 5 24.69 1.25 19.61
N GLU A 6 24.92 1.39 20.90
CA GLU A 6 25.05 0.24 21.81
C GLU A 6 23.75 -0.54 21.97
N LEU A 7 22.61 0.16 22.08
CA LEU A 7 21.28 -0.48 22.11
C LEU A 7 20.97 -1.23 20.80
N SER A 8 21.35 -0.68 19.64
CA SER A 8 21.18 -1.37 18.36
C SER A 8 22.09 -2.58 18.24
N LEU A 9 23.34 -2.51 18.71
CA LEU A 9 24.25 -3.65 18.74
C LEU A 9 23.81 -4.74 19.74
N GLN A 10 23.28 -4.37 20.91
CA GLN A 10 22.68 -5.31 21.84
C GLN A 10 21.44 -6.01 21.27
N ARG A 11 20.57 -5.27 20.57
CA ARG A 11 19.39 -5.84 19.89
C ARG A 11 19.77 -6.78 18.74
N LEU A 12 20.83 -6.48 17.99
CA LEU A 12 21.41 -7.37 16.99
C LEU A 12 21.99 -8.64 17.63
N ALA A 13 22.71 -8.52 18.75
CA ALA A 13 23.29 -9.63 19.47
C ALA A 13 22.24 -10.56 20.11
N THR A 14 21.07 -10.03 20.48
CA THR A 14 19.96 -10.80 21.08
C THR A 14 18.98 -11.34 20.02
N GLY A 15 19.21 -11.09 18.72
CA GLY A 15 18.30 -11.49 17.64
C GLY A 15 16.94 -10.78 17.66
N GLN A 16 16.80 -9.71 18.44
CA GLN A 16 15.58 -8.90 18.53
C GLN A 16 15.62 -7.73 17.57
N LEU A 17 15.57 -8.03 16.28
CA LEU A 17 15.30 -7.04 15.26
C LEU A 17 13.83 -6.58 15.36
N GLY A 18 13.59 -5.26 15.51
CA GLY A 18 12.26 -4.66 15.53
C GLY A 18 11.76 -4.28 16.93
N LEU A 19 10.76 -3.40 16.94
CA LEU A 19 10.13 -2.88 18.15
C LEU A 19 9.15 -3.88 18.76
N LYS A 20 8.73 -3.63 20.00
CA LYS A 20 7.73 -4.44 20.70
C LYS A 20 6.38 -4.34 20.00
N VAL A 21 5.79 -5.49 19.68
CA VAL A 21 4.51 -5.62 19.00
C VAL A 21 3.48 -6.25 19.94
N ARG A 22 2.26 -5.74 19.89
CA ARG A 22 1.12 -6.24 20.65
C ARG A 22 0.34 -7.29 19.85
N ARG A 23 -0.30 -8.22 20.54
CA ARG A 23 -1.34 -9.07 19.97
C ARG A 23 -2.66 -8.33 19.97
N VAL A 24 -3.42 -8.46 18.89
CA VAL A 24 -4.74 -7.85 18.70
C VAL A 24 -5.78 -8.92 18.34
N PRO A 25 -7.06 -8.72 18.68
CA PRO A 25 -8.11 -9.66 18.33
C PRO A 25 -8.36 -9.70 16.82
N LEU A 26 -9.02 -10.79 16.35
CA LEU A 26 -9.22 -11.02 14.91
C LEU A 26 -10.14 -9.98 14.28
N ASP A 27 -11.07 -9.43 15.03
CA ASP A 27 -12.04 -8.41 14.61
C ASP A 27 -11.53 -6.97 14.66
N ALA A 28 -10.31 -6.74 15.19
CA ALA A 28 -9.69 -5.42 15.26
C ALA A 28 -9.71 -4.60 13.94
N PRO A 29 -9.58 -5.21 12.74
CA PRO A 29 -9.66 -4.48 11.48
C PRO A 29 -10.95 -3.68 11.28
N TRP A 30 -12.07 -4.14 11.82
CA TRP A 30 -13.33 -3.41 11.74
C TRP A 30 -13.32 -2.14 12.60
N ASP A 31 -12.69 -2.19 13.77
CA ASP A 31 -12.46 -1.00 14.59
C ASP A 31 -11.53 0.00 13.89
N TRP A 32 -10.48 -0.48 13.21
CA TRP A 32 -9.58 0.38 12.46
C TRP A 32 -10.30 1.09 11.33
N LEU A 33 -11.15 0.37 10.57
CA LEU A 33 -12.00 0.97 9.53
C LEU A 33 -12.98 1.98 10.11
N GLY A 34 -13.62 1.65 11.23
CA GLY A 34 -14.57 2.56 11.90
C GLY A 34 -13.89 3.85 12.38
N ARG A 35 -12.66 3.76 12.91
CA ARG A 35 -11.86 4.94 13.30
C ARG A 35 -11.39 5.70 12.07
N GLY A 36 -10.90 5.01 11.04
CA GLY A 36 -10.49 5.63 9.78
C GLY A 36 -11.63 6.37 9.10
N TRP A 37 -12.84 5.82 9.14
CA TRP A 37 -14.04 6.50 8.63
C TRP A 37 -14.35 7.78 9.41
N ARG A 38 -14.24 7.74 10.75
CA ARG A 38 -14.41 8.95 11.58
C ARG A 38 -13.39 10.02 11.26
N ASP A 39 -12.12 9.65 11.08
CA ASP A 39 -11.07 10.59 10.69
C ASP A 39 -11.37 11.22 9.34
N LEU A 40 -11.74 10.41 8.34
CA LEU A 40 -12.14 10.88 7.02
C LEU A 40 -13.29 11.90 7.10
N CYS A 41 -14.32 11.61 7.91
CA CYS A 41 -15.46 12.49 8.11
C CYS A 41 -15.12 13.74 8.94
N THR A 42 -14.08 13.68 9.77
CA THR A 42 -13.64 14.83 10.59
C THR A 42 -12.84 15.85 9.77
N VAL A 43 -12.02 15.36 8.82
CA VAL A 43 -11.22 16.24 7.94
C VAL A 43 -11.47 15.95 6.45
N PRO A 44 -12.74 16.04 5.98
CA PRO A 44 -13.07 15.73 4.60
C PRO A 44 -12.38 16.66 3.60
N TYR A 45 -12.09 17.90 4.01
CA TYR A 45 -11.36 18.91 3.25
C TYR A 45 -9.87 18.56 3.03
N VAL A 46 -9.33 17.58 3.75
CA VAL A 46 -8.00 17.00 3.51
C VAL A 46 -8.15 15.66 2.78
N SER A 47 -8.98 14.76 3.30
CA SER A 47 -9.10 13.38 2.86
C SER A 47 -9.62 13.25 1.43
N LEU A 48 -10.74 13.94 1.10
CA LEU A 48 -11.34 13.82 -0.23
C LEU A 48 -10.46 14.42 -1.34
N PRO A 49 -9.88 15.63 -1.19
CA PRO A 49 -8.93 16.12 -2.19
C PRO A 49 -7.69 15.25 -2.32
N TYR A 50 -7.21 14.66 -1.22
CA TYR A 50 -6.09 13.72 -1.25
C TYR A 50 -6.42 12.50 -2.11
N GLY A 51 -7.57 11.86 -1.91
CA GLY A 51 -8.04 10.75 -2.74
C GLY A 51 -8.34 11.18 -4.19
N ALA A 52 -8.87 12.39 -4.40
CA ALA A 52 -9.17 12.92 -5.72
C ALA A 52 -7.92 13.09 -6.59
N VAL A 53 -6.76 13.43 -6.01
CA VAL A 53 -5.48 13.49 -6.74
C VAL A 53 -5.14 12.14 -7.36
N PHE A 54 -5.32 11.05 -6.62
CA PHE A 54 -5.04 9.69 -7.14
C PHE A 54 -6.08 9.23 -8.15
N ALA A 55 -7.35 9.57 -7.94
CA ALA A 55 -8.41 9.30 -8.92
C ALA A 55 -8.14 10.05 -10.24
N LEU A 56 -7.77 11.33 -10.16
CA LEU A 56 -7.42 12.13 -11.33
C LEU A 56 -6.16 11.58 -12.04
N ALA A 57 -5.12 11.23 -11.30
CA ALA A 57 -3.91 10.62 -11.86
C ALA A 57 -4.24 9.31 -12.60
N ALA A 58 -5.11 8.46 -12.03
CA ALA A 58 -5.56 7.24 -12.68
C ALA A 58 -6.34 7.52 -13.99
N TRP A 59 -7.19 8.54 -14.00
CA TRP A 59 -7.88 8.99 -15.21
C TRP A 59 -6.92 9.51 -16.29
N VAL A 60 -5.94 10.32 -15.90
CA VAL A 60 -4.90 10.83 -16.81
C VAL A 60 -4.11 9.68 -17.43
N LEU A 61 -3.74 8.69 -16.61
CA LEU A 61 -3.07 7.47 -17.10
C LEU A 61 -3.95 6.65 -18.05
N LEU A 62 -5.21 6.44 -17.70
CA LEU A 62 -6.16 5.71 -18.54
C LEU A 62 -6.33 6.37 -19.92
N LEU A 63 -6.54 7.68 -19.93
CA LEU A 63 -6.68 8.45 -21.17
C LEU A 63 -5.38 8.43 -21.99
N GLY A 64 -4.23 8.66 -21.34
CA GLY A 64 -2.94 8.62 -22.01
C GLY A 64 -2.64 7.25 -22.64
N LEU A 65 -2.86 6.17 -21.89
CA LEU A 65 -2.68 4.81 -22.41
C LEU A 65 -3.66 4.47 -23.53
N SER A 66 -4.89 4.99 -23.46
CA SER A 66 -5.88 4.80 -24.51
C SER A 66 -5.46 5.48 -25.82
N LEU A 67 -4.90 6.70 -25.73
CA LEU A 67 -4.45 7.46 -26.89
C LEU A 67 -3.27 6.80 -27.63
N ILE A 68 -2.39 6.10 -26.90
CA ILE A 68 -1.24 5.38 -27.47
C ILE A 68 -1.50 3.90 -27.72
N GLY A 69 -2.76 3.43 -27.54
CA GLY A 69 -3.14 2.03 -27.75
C GLY A 69 -2.59 1.03 -26.73
N ALA A 70 -2.14 1.49 -25.54
CA ALA A 70 -1.48 0.68 -24.53
C ALA A 70 -2.39 0.30 -23.33
N VAL A 71 -3.68 0.12 -23.57
CA VAL A 71 -4.70 -0.21 -22.52
C VAL A 71 -4.39 -1.51 -21.79
N SER A 72 -3.69 -2.45 -22.43
CA SER A 72 -3.22 -3.70 -21.81
C SER A 72 -2.30 -3.53 -20.62
N LEU A 73 -1.69 -2.34 -20.45
CA LEU A 73 -0.84 -2.02 -19.28
C LEU A 73 -1.65 -1.59 -18.05
N ILE A 74 -2.95 -1.30 -18.18
CA ILE A 74 -3.77 -0.84 -17.04
C ILE A 74 -3.76 -1.82 -15.86
N PRO A 75 -3.97 -3.14 -16.03
CA PRO A 75 -3.91 -4.08 -14.91
C PRO A 75 -2.53 -4.13 -14.24
N VAL A 76 -1.45 -3.98 -15.02
CA VAL A 76 -0.07 -3.94 -14.51
C VAL A 76 0.13 -2.73 -13.61
N LEU A 77 -0.28 -1.55 -14.08
CA LEU A 77 -0.15 -0.30 -13.33
C LEU A 77 -1.07 -0.25 -12.10
N ALA A 78 -2.30 -0.78 -12.22
CA ALA A 78 -3.23 -0.88 -11.08
C ALA A 78 -2.66 -1.77 -9.96
N GLY A 79 -2.10 -2.94 -10.29
CA GLY A 79 -1.41 -3.79 -9.33
C GLY A 79 -0.22 -3.10 -8.68
N GLY A 80 0.58 -2.39 -9.47
CA GLY A 80 1.71 -1.61 -8.97
C GLY A 80 1.30 -0.47 -8.03
N PHE A 81 0.20 0.23 -8.32
CA PHE A 81 -0.35 1.25 -7.43
C PHE A 81 -0.64 0.70 -6.02
N MET A 82 -1.17 -0.51 -5.93
CA MET A 82 -1.43 -1.16 -4.64
C MET A 82 -0.15 -1.39 -3.83
N LEU A 83 0.98 -1.69 -4.50
CA LEU A 83 2.26 -1.93 -3.84
C LEU A 83 2.87 -0.64 -3.25
N ILE A 84 2.77 0.49 -3.97
CA ILE A 84 3.31 1.78 -3.51
C ILE A 84 2.35 2.54 -2.57
N GLY A 85 1.12 2.04 -2.42
CA GLY A 85 0.05 2.65 -1.62
C GLY A 85 0.48 3.09 -0.21
N PRO A 86 1.19 2.27 0.58
CA PRO A 86 1.64 2.64 1.93
C PRO A 86 2.51 3.89 1.97
N LEU A 87 3.36 4.11 0.95
CA LEU A 87 4.18 5.30 0.84
C LEU A 87 3.34 6.53 0.48
N LEU A 88 2.41 6.36 -0.45
CA LEU A 88 1.51 7.40 -0.90
C LEU A 88 0.51 7.85 0.19
N ALA A 89 0.24 7.01 1.18
CA ALA A 89 -0.68 7.32 2.28
C ALA A 89 -0.04 8.11 3.43
N ALA A 90 1.25 8.49 3.35
CA ALA A 90 1.97 9.16 4.44
C ALA A 90 1.26 10.41 4.97
N GLY A 91 0.66 11.22 4.09
CA GLY A 91 -0.11 12.40 4.48
C GLY A 91 -1.38 12.08 5.27
N LEU A 92 -2.00 10.93 4.99
CA LEU A 92 -3.20 10.48 5.72
C LEU A 92 -2.82 9.93 7.11
N TYR A 93 -1.66 9.30 7.25
CA TYR A 93 -1.12 8.91 8.57
C TYR A 93 -0.87 10.14 9.43
N GLU A 94 -0.26 11.18 8.86
CA GLU A 94 -0.03 12.44 9.58
C GLU A 94 -1.35 13.12 9.95
N ALA A 95 -2.37 13.08 9.08
CA ALA A 95 -3.69 13.60 9.38
C ALA A 95 -4.31 12.91 10.59
N SER A 96 -4.35 11.57 10.62
CA SER A 96 -4.86 10.80 11.76
C SER A 96 -4.02 11.04 13.02
N ARG A 97 -2.69 11.13 12.90
CA ARG A 97 -1.79 11.43 14.03
C ARG A 97 -2.12 12.76 14.69
N ARG A 98 -2.36 13.80 13.89
CA ARG A 98 -2.74 15.13 14.42
C ARG A 98 -4.14 15.13 15.03
N LEU A 99 -5.09 14.44 14.39
CA LEU A 99 -6.43 14.28 14.97
C LEU A 99 -6.41 13.61 16.34
N GLU A 100 -5.58 12.57 16.55
CA GLU A 100 -5.38 11.96 17.88
C GLU A 100 -4.89 12.96 18.94
N LYS A 101 -4.13 13.99 18.53
CA LYS A 101 -3.62 15.05 19.42
C LYS A 101 -4.57 16.23 19.54
N GLY A 102 -5.72 16.22 18.86
CA GLY A 102 -6.63 17.38 18.79
C GLY A 102 -6.09 18.53 17.97
N GLU A 103 -5.08 18.33 17.13
CA GLU A 103 -4.46 19.33 16.28
C GLU A 103 -5.21 19.44 14.95
N ARG A 104 -5.24 20.66 14.39
CA ARG A 104 -5.76 20.87 13.03
C ARG A 104 -4.69 20.50 11.99
N ILE A 105 -5.14 20.09 10.81
CA ILE A 105 -4.27 19.83 9.66
C ILE A 105 -4.86 20.41 8.40
N THR A 106 -4.01 20.93 7.54
CA THR A 106 -4.36 21.40 6.20
C THR A 106 -3.91 20.38 5.14
N LEU A 107 -4.50 20.43 3.94
CA LEU A 107 -4.09 19.55 2.83
C LEU A 107 -2.60 19.75 2.47
N ARG A 108 -2.10 20.98 2.51
CA ARG A 108 -0.69 21.30 2.24
C ARG A 108 0.24 20.61 3.25
N GLU A 109 -0.12 20.62 4.53
CA GLU A 109 0.66 19.97 5.58
C GLU A 109 0.61 18.46 5.46
N ALA A 110 -0.54 17.87 5.12
CA ALA A 110 -0.68 16.45 4.87
C ALA A 110 0.23 16.00 3.71
N ILE A 111 0.19 16.70 2.57
CA ILE A 111 1.08 16.42 1.44
C ILE A 111 2.56 16.62 1.83
N GLY A 112 2.86 17.66 2.61
CA GLY A 112 4.21 17.97 3.07
C GLY A 112 4.80 16.97 4.07
N ALA A 113 3.98 16.17 4.76
CA ALA A 113 4.43 15.25 5.79
C ALA A 113 5.40 14.19 5.26
N GLY A 114 5.15 13.64 4.08
CA GLY A 114 6.06 12.72 3.41
C GLY A 114 7.43 13.31 3.11
N TRP A 115 7.50 14.60 2.77
CA TRP A 115 8.75 15.30 2.49
C TRP A 115 9.58 15.57 3.75
N GLN A 116 8.93 15.81 4.88
CA GLN A 116 9.63 16.04 6.17
C GLN A 116 10.29 14.77 6.69
N ALA A 117 9.71 13.60 6.44
CA ALA A 117 10.28 12.29 6.75
C ALA A 117 11.11 11.70 5.58
N ALA A 118 11.46 12.53 4.57
CA ALA A 118 12.04 12.11 3.30
C ALA A 118 13.29 11.20 3.41
N PRO A 119 14.26 11.39 4.33
CA PRO A 119 15.42 10.52 4.33
C PRO A 119 15.11 9.07 4.66
N GLN A 120 14.19 8.83 5.59
CA GLN A 120 13.80 7.49 6.05
C GLN A 120 12.76 6.87 5.10
N LEU A 121 11.72 7.62 4.76
CA LEU A 121 10.71 7.21 3.78
C LEU A 121 11.30 7.05 2.38
N GLY A 122 12.33 7.84 2.02
CA GLY A 122 13.00 7.73 0.73
C GLY A 122 13.71 6.40 0.55
N PHE A 123 14.48 5.93 1.55
CA PHE A 123 15.11 4.62 1.48
C PHE A 123 14.08 3.48 1.46
N PHE A 124 13.04 3.59 2.29
CA PHE A 124 11.91 2.66 2.24
C PHE A 124 11.21 2.69 0.86
N GLY A 125 11.07 3.89 0.28
CA GLY A 125 10.56 4.09 -1.08
C GLY A 125 11.38 3.36 -2.14
N VAL A 126 12.71 3.30 -2.02
CA VAL A 126 13.57 2.52 -2.91
C VAL A 126 13.23 1.02 -2.82
N VAL A 127 13.04 0.48 -1.62
CA VAL A 127 12.66 -0.94 -1.44
C VAL A 127 11.30 -1.23 -2.09
N VAL A 128 10.32 -0.36 -1.87
CA VAL A 128 8.98 -0.50 -2.46
C VAL A 128 9.03 -0.31 -3.98
N PHE A 129 9.87 0.59 -4.48
CA PHE A 129 10.09 0.79 -5.92
C PHE A 129 10.69 -0.47 -6.59
N PHE A 130 11.65 -1.14 -5.94
CA PHE A 130 12.16 -2.41 -6.44
C PHE A 130 11.06 -3.49 -6.48
N ALA A 131 10.20 -3.57 -5.47
CA ALA A 131 9.07 -4.49 -5.49
C ALA A 131 8.09 -4.16 -6.63
N TYR A 132 7.83 -2.87 -6.86
CA TYR A 132 7.03 -2.40 -8.00
C TYR A 132 7.67 -2.80 -9.33
N PHE A 133 8.98 -2.60 -9.49
CA PHE A 133 9.72 -2.97 -10.69
C PHE A 133 9.64 -4.48 -10.95
N VAL A 134 9.88 -5.31 -9.92
CA VAL A 134 9.71 -6.76 -10.02
C VAL A 134 8.28 -7.14 -10.45
N TRP A 135 7.27 -6.48 -9.91
CA TRP A 135 5.89 -6.69 -10.32
C TRP A 135 5.68 -6.39 -11.81
N VAL A 136 6.16 -5.24 -12.29
CA VAL A 136 6.00 -4.84 -13.70
C VAL A 136 6.66 -5.87 -14.62
N GLU A 137 7.90 -6.28 -14.32
CA GLU A 137 8.63 -7.29 -15.12
C GLU A 137 7.90 -8.63 -15.14
N LEU A 138 7.43 -9.12 -13.97
CA LEU A 138 6.66 -10.37 -13.89
C LEU A 138 5.33 -10.28 -14.65
N ALA A 139 4.61 -9.16 -14.51
CA ALA A 139 3.34 -8.97 -15.19
C ALA A 139 3.51 -8.90 -16.70
N LEU A 140 4.55 -8.20 -17.19
CA LEU A 140 4.88 -8.15 -18.62
C LEU A 140 5.33 -9.52 -19.14
N LEU A 141 6.15 -10.25 -18.38
CA LEU A 141 6.54 -11.61 -18.73
C LEU A 141 5.33 -12.54 -18.86
N LEU A 142 4.41 -12.51 -17.89
CA LEU A 142 3.18 -13.30 -17.94
C LEU A 142 2.29 -12.88 -19.13
N LEU A 143 2.15 -11.57 -19.38
CA LEU A 143 1.40 -11.06 -20.51
C LEU A 143 1.95 -11.61 -21.83
N MET A 144 3.27 -11.55 -22.02
CA MET A 144 3.94 -12.08 -23.23
C MET A 144 3.84 -13.60 -23.32
N LEU A 145 3.98 -14.32 -22.20
CA LEU A 145 3.90 -15.77 -22.15
C LEU A 145 2.51 -16.28 -22.58
N PHE A 146 1.45 -15.66 -22.09
CA PHE A 146 0.09 -16.13 -22.36
C PHE A 146 -0.52 -15.57 -23.64
N LEU A 147 -0.22 -14.33 -24.01
CA LEU A 147 -0.85 -13.64 -25.13
C LEU A 147 0.12 -13.35 -26.30
N GLY A 148 1.44 -13.38 -26.08
CA GLY A 148 2.46 -12.99 -27.07
C GLY A 148 3.20 -14.15 -27.74
N LEU A 149 3.24 -15.35 -27.16
CA LEU A 149 4.09 -16.47 -27.65
C LEU A 149 3.63 -17.11 -28.97
N HIS A 150 2.48 -16.77 -29.50
CA HIS A 150 1.97 -17.35 -30.76
C HIS A 150 2.26 -16.48 -31.99
N GLY A 151 3.24 -15.55 -31.89
CA GLY A 151 3.62 -14.67 -33.00
C GLY A 151 2.59 -13.61 -33.36
N ALA A 152 1.51 -13.50 -32.61
CA ALA A 152 0.52 -12.47 -32.76
C ALA A 152 0.90 -11.23 -31.93
N ALA A 153 0.70 -10.05 -32.48
CA ALA A 153 0.72 -8.81 -31.69
C ALA A 153 -0.29 -8.93 -30.53
N LEU A 154 -0.03 -8.22 -29.42
CA LEU A 154 -1.00 -8.13 -28.33
C LEU A 154 -2.39 -7.78 -28.89
N PRO A 155 -3.47 -8.33 -28.32
CA PRO A 155 -4.83 -8.04 -28.80
C PRO A 155 -5.07 -6.53 -28.84
N PRO A 156 -5.76 -6.03 -29.86
CA PRO A 156 -6.10 -4.61 -29.92
C PRO A 156 -6.94 -4.22 -28.69
N PRO A 157 -6.91 -2.96 -28.24
CA PRO A 157 -7.61 -2.50 -27.05
C PRO A 157 -9.10 -2.89 -27.01
N SER A 158 -9.77 -2.91 -28.17
CA SER A 158 -11.18 -3.29 -28.33
C SER A 158 -11.45 -4.76 -28.00
N GLU A 159 -10.48 -5.65 -28.19
CA GLU A 159 -10.62 -7.09 -27.98
C GLU A 159 -9.91 -7.58 -26.71
N PHE A 160 -9.14 -6.70 -26.04
CA PHE A 160 -8.31 -7.09 -24.90
C PHE A 160 -9.14 -7.69 -23.76
N VAL A 161 -10.24 -7.04 -23.38
CA VAL A 161 -11.11 -7.53 -22.29
C VAL A 161 -11.76 -8.86 -22.67
N GLN A 162 -12.23 -8.98 -23.91
CA GLN A 162 -12.82 -10.23 -24.39
C GLN A 162 -11.79 -11.36 -24.42
N THR A 163 -10.58 -11.11 -24.91
CA THR A 163 -9.49 -12.07 -24.92
C THR A 163 -9.13 -12.51 -23.50
N LEU A 164 -9.04 -11.54 -22.57
CA LEU A 164 -8.66 -11.80 -21.19
C LEU A 164 -9.69 -12.67 -20.44
N LEU A 165 -10.99 -12.40 -20.65
CA LEU A 165 -12.06 -13.06 -19.89
C LEU A 165 -12.58 -14.35 -20.53
N PHE A 166 -12.50 -14.49 -21.87
CA PHE A 166 -13.19 -15.56 -22.57
C PHE A 166 -12.27 -16.49 -23.39
N THR A 167 -10.94 -16.33 -23.29
CA THR A 167 -9.99 -17.29 -23.89
C THR A 167 -9.28 -18.09 -22.81
N LYS A 168 -8.82 -19.31 -23.16
CA LYS A 168 -8.01 -20.17 -22.25
C LYS A 168 -6.71 -19.47 -21.85
N ALA A 169 -6.07 -18.79 -22.79
CA ALA A 169 -4.83 -18.04 -22.53
C ALA A 169 -5.09 -16.86 -21.58
N GLY A 170 -6.16 -16.08 -21.80
CA GLY A 170 -6.53 -14.98 -20.93
C GLY A 170 -6.92 -15.44 -19.53
N MET A 171 -7.68 -16.52 -19.39
CA MET A 171 -8.01 -17.11 -18.07
C MET A 171 -6.74 -17.63 -17.36
N GLY A 172 -5.81 -18.26 -18.09
CA GLY A 172 -4.50 -18.66 -17.56
C GLY A 172 -3.69 -17.47 -17.06
N LEU A 173 -3.67 -16.39 -17.84
CA LEU A 173 -3.02 -15.13 -17.45
C LEU A 173 -3.66 -14.53 -16.17
N LEU A 174 -4.99 -14.48 -16.10
CA LEU A 174 -5.70 -13.97 -14.93
C LEU A 174 -5.39 -14.79 -13.68
N LEU A 175 -5.45 -16.11 -13.78
CA LEU A 175 -5.18 -16.99 -12.64
C LEU A 175 -3.73 -16.86 -12.16
N THR A 176 -2.75 -17.04 -13.07
CA THR A 176 -1.33 -16.98 -12.71
C THR A 176 -0.91 -15.57 -12.30
N GLY A 177 -1.39 -14.54 -13.00
CA GLY A 177 -1.12 -13.15 -12.66
C GLY A 177 -1.69 -12.76 -11.29
N THR A 178 -2.93 -13.18 -10.99
CA THR A 178 -3.55 -12.93 -9.68
C THR A 178 -2.78 -13.64 -8.55
N LEU A 179 -2.41 -14.91 -8.75
CA LEU A 179 -1.63 -15.65 -7.74
C LEU A 179 -0.24 -15.04 -7.52
N THR A 180 0.48 -14.74 -8.59
CA THR A 180 1.80 -14.08 -8.51
C THR A 180 1.70 -12.72 -7.85
N GLY A 181 0.72 -11.92 -8.25
CA GLY A 181 0.45 -10.60 -7.67
C GLY A 181 0.07 -10.69 -6.20
N ALA A 182 -0.77 -11.65 -5.81
CA ALA A 182 -1.16 -11.85 -4.42
C ALA A 182 0.04 -12.23 -3.53
N VAL A 183 0.93 -13.10 -3.99
CA VAL A 183 2.16 -13.45 -3.27
C VAL A 183 3.05 -12.23 -3.07
N LEU A 184 3.30 -11.47 -4.14
CA LEU A 184 4.12 -10.26 -4.06
C LEU A 184 3.45 -9.19 -3.18
N ALA A 185 2.13 -9.01 -3.30
CA ALA A 185 1.38 -8.08 -2.46
C ALA A 185 1.45 -8.45 -0.98
N LEU A 186 1.38 -9.74 -0.62
CA LEU A 186 1.54 -10.20 0.76
C LEU A 186 2.96 -9.97 1.29
N ILE A 187 4.00 -10.15 0.46
CA ILE A 187 5.38 -9.84 0.83
C ILE A 187 5.50 -8.34 1.11
N VAL A 188 5.08 -7.49 0.16
CA VAL A 188 5.14 -6.03 0.31
C VAL A 188 4.29 -5.56 1.49
N PHE A 189 3.08 -6.08 1.64
CA PHE A 189 2.23 -5.79 2.79
C PHE A 189 2.95 -6.15 4.11
N SER A 190 3.58 -7.31 4.18
CA SER A 190 4.28 -7.76 5.38
C SER A 190 5.42 -6.83 5.81
N ILE A 191 6.14 -6.25 4.86
CA ILE A 191 7.23 -5.32 5.14
C ILE A 191 6.76 -3.87 5.33
N SER A 192 5.55 -3.50 4.88
CA SER A 192 5.10 -2.11 4.78
C SER A 192 3.96 -1.73 5.73
N ALA A 193 3.11 -2.68 6.14
CA ALA A 193 1.86 -2.41 6.86
C ALA A 193 2.05 -1.55 8.13
N VAL A 194 3.17 -1.72 8.82
CA VAL A 194 3.54 -0.97 10.02
C VAL A 194 4.73 -0.04 9.75
N ALA A 195 5.62 -0.42 8.81
CA ALA A 195 6.86 0.31 8.59
C ALA A 195 6.64 1.75 8.10
N ALA A 196 5.72 1.98 7.18
CA ALA A 196 5.47 3.31 6.63
C ALA A 196 5.00 4.33 7.70
N PRO A 197 3.95 4.06 8.51
CA PRO A 197 3.57 4.96 9.59
C PRO A 197 4.62 5.03 10.70
N LEU A 198 5.38 3.97 10.98
CA LEU A 198 6.45 3.97 11.96
C LEU A 198 7.59 4.92 11.59
N LEU A 199 8.04 4.89 10.33
CA LEU A 199 9.09 5.77 9.79
C LEU A 199 8.67 7.24 9.76
N LEU A 200 7.36 7.52 9.71
CA LEU A 200 6.84 8.87 9.79
C LEU A 200 6.99 9.48 11.20
N VAL A 201 6.84 8.67 12.25
CA VAL A 201 6.73 9.17 13.63
C VAL A 201 7.95 8.90 14.49
N MET A 202 8.80 7.93 14.12
CA MET A 202 9.99 7.55 14.88
C MET A 202 11.26 7.62 14.03
N LYS A 203 12.35 8.10 14.63
CA LYS A 203 13.68 8.10 14.01
C LYS A 203 14.35 6.72 14.16
N VAL A 204 13.78 5.72 13.48
CA VAL A 204 14.35 4.37 13.39
C VAL A 204 14.88 4.11 11.99
N ASP A 205 15.79 3.17 11.84
CA ASP A 205 16.26 2.74 10.52
C ASP A 205 15.20 1.89 9.80
N VAL A 206 15.29 1.84 8.47
CA VAL A 206 14.30 1.17 7.62
C VAL A 206 14.25 -0.34 7.87
N VAL A 207 15.39 -0.96 8.17
CA VAL A 207 15.47 -2.41 8.43
C VAL A 207 14.72 -2.74 9.71
N THR A 208 14.92 -1.96 10.77
CA THR A 208 14.17 -2.08 12.05
C THR A 208 12.67 -1.86 11.83
N ALA A 209 12.27 -0.87 11.03
CA ALA A 209 10.86 -0.63 10.72
C ALA A 209 10.23 -1.81 9.96
N MET A 210 10.89 -2.32 8.94
CA MET A 210 10.44 -3.49 8.17
C MET A 210 10.39 -4.76 9.04
N ALA A 211 11.39 -4.99 9.88
CA ALA A 211 11.42 -6.13 10.81
C ALA A 211 10.25 -6.04 11.81
N THR A 212 9.94 -4.84 12.31
CA THR A 212 8.77 -4.59 13.17
C THR A 212 7.47 -4.93 12.44
N SER A 213 7.34 -4.53 11.16
CA SER A 213 6.18 -4.82 10.33
C SER A 213 6.00 -6.33 10.11
N VAL A 214 7.06 -7.03 9.72
CA VAL A 214 7.03 -8.50 9.56
C VAL A 214 6.67 -9.19 10.87
N ARG A 215 7.20 -8.73 11.99
CA ARG A 215 6.86 -9.26 13.32
C ARG A 215 5.39 -9.04 13.66
N ALA A 216 4.84 -7.86 13.33
CA ALA A 216 3.42 -7.55 13.55
C ALA A 216 2.51 -8.50 12.76
N VAL A 217 2.84 -8.73 11.50
CA VAL A 217 2.09 -9.66 10.62
C VAL A 217 2.20 -11.10 11.13
N ARG A 218 3.40 -11.57 11.49
CA ARG A 218 3.60 -12.94 12.00
C ARG A 218 2.91 -13.19 13.34
N LEU A 219 2.93 -12.20 14.25
CA LEU A 219 2.32 -12.34 15.56
C LEU A 219 0.78 -12.30 15.49
N ASN A 220 0.22 -11.64 14.48
CA ASN A 220 -1.21 -11.40 14.28
C ASN A 220 -1.69 -11.88 12.90
N THR A 221 -1.22 -13.03 12.42
CA THR A 221 -1.37 -13.47 11.02
C THR A 221 -2.83 -13.43 10.55
N GLY A 222 -3.77 -13.98 11.33
CA GLY A 222 -5.19 -13.97 10.94
C GLY A 222 -5.77 -12.57 10.81
N THR A 223 -5.53 -11.71 11.80
CA THR A 223 -5.97 -10.30 11.81
C THR A 223 -5.35 -9.52 10.65
N MET A 224 -4.07 -9.74 10.38
CA MET A 224 -3.35 -9.02 9.32
C MET A 224 -3.72 -9.52 7.92
N LEU A 225 -4.05 -10.80 7.75
CA LEU A 225 -4.62 -11.30 6.49
C LEU A 225 -6.02 -10.74 6.24
N LEU A 226 -6.88 -10.66 7.27
CA LEU A 226 -8.16 -9.99 7.16
C LEU A 226 -7.98 -8.50 6.79
N TRP A 227 -7.00 -7.82 7.42
CA TRP A 227 -6.69 -6.43 7.10
C TRP A 227 -6.20 -6.25 5.66
N ALA A 228 -5.30 -7.11 5.19
CA ALA A 228 -4.85 -7.10 3.80
C ALA A 228 -6.01 -7.32 2.82
N ALA A 229 -6.92 -8.25 3.11
CA ALA A 229 -8.11 -8.51 2.30
C ALA A 229 -9.06 -7.30 2.26
N LEU A 230 -9.26 -6.62 3.39
CA LEU A 230 -10.10 -5.41 3.45
C LEU A 230 -9.48 -4.24 2.65
N ILE A 231 -8.16 -4.01 2.77
CA ILE A 231 -7.47 -3.03 1.93
C ILE A 231 -7.62 -3.39 0.44
N ALA A 232 -7.36 -4.64 0.08
CA ALA A 232 -7.51 -5.10 -1.30
C ALA A 232 -8.94 -4.89 -1.81
N GLY A 233 -9.95 -5.23 -1.01
CA GLY A 233 -11.36 -5.00 -1.33
C GLY A 233 -11.68 -3.52 -1.55
N LEU A 234 -11.20 -2.63 -0.67
CA LEU A 234 -11.34 -1.18 -0.83
C LEU A 234 -10.69 -0.68 -2.13
N MET A 235 -9.51 -1.18 -2.47
CA MET A 235 -8.82 -0.80 -3.71
C MET A 235 -9.56 -1.34 -4.93
N VAL A 236 -10.03 -2.59 -4.89
CA VAL A 236 -10.85 -3.17 -5.99
C VAL A 236 -12.14 -2.36 -6.19
N LEU A 237 -12.82 -1.95 -5.10
CA LEU A 237 -13.99 -1.07 -5.19
C LEU A 237 -13.62 0.30 -5.78
N GLY A 238 -12.51 0.88 -5.33
CA GLY A 238 -12.03 2.16 -5.83
C GLY A 238 -11.69 2.14 -7.32
N LEU A 239 -10.98 1.11 -7.77
CA LEU A 239 -10.60 0.91 -9.17
C LEU A 239 -11.81 0.52 -10.03
N GLY A 240 -12.66 -0.39 -9.54
CA GLY A 240 -13.83 -0.92 -10.25
C GLY A 240 -14.94 0.09 -10.49
N THR A 241 -14.99 1.16 -9.70
CA THR A 241 -15.91 2.30 -9.93
C THR A 241 -15.32 3.36 -10.88
N LEU A 242 -14.51 2.93 -11.85
CA LEU A 242 -13.81 3.81 -12.78
C LEU A 242 -12.99 4.88 -12.05
N PHE A 243 -12.30 4.48 -10.98
CA PHE A 243 -11.44 5.30 -10.12
C PHE A 243 -12.17 6.34 -9.24
N PHE A 244 -13.46 6.62 -9.46
CA PHE A 244 -14.19 7.58 -8.61
C PHE A 244 -14.24 7.13 -7.14
N GLY A 245 -14.34 5.83 -6.89
CA GLY A 245 -14.30 5.28 -5.54
C GLY A 245 -12.99 5.53 -4.80
N LEU A 246 -11.86 5.73 -5.50
CA LEU A 246 -10.57 6.02 -4.87
C LEU A 246 -10.60 7.34 -4.05
N VAL A 247 -11.49 8.26 -4.40
CA VAL A 247 -11.68 9.51 -3.64
C VAL A 247 -12.01 9.24 -2.18
N VAL A 248 -12.67 8.11 -1.90
CA VAL A 248 -13.08 7.69 -0.55
C VAL A 248 -12.28 6.50 -0.06
N THR A 249 -12.12 5.46 -0.88
CA THR A 249 -11.53 4.19 -0.44
C THR A 249 -10.04 4.30 -0.13
N PHE A 250 -9.30 5.11 -0.88
CA PHE A 250 -7.88 5.34 -0.63
C PHE A 250 -7.63 6.10 0.69
N PRO A 251 -8.28 7.26 0.95
CA PRO A 251 -8.16 7.91 2.25
C PRO A 251 -8.63 7.06 3.41
N LEU A 252 -9.72 6.32 3.25
CA LEU A 252 -10.21 5.41 4.28
C LEU A 252 -9.16 4.37 4.65
N ALA A 253 -8.55 3.71 3.67
CA ALA A 253 -7.48 2.75 3.90
C ALA A 253 -6.27 3.38 4.59
N GLY A 254 -5.89 4.62 4.21
CA GLY A 254 -4.79 5.35 4.84
C GLY A 254 -5.06 5.66 6.31
N HIS A 255 -6.18 6.32 6.62
CA HIS A 255 -6.56 6.62 8.00
C HIS A 255 -6.68 5.35 8.87
N ALA A 256 -7.32 4.31 8.34
CA ALA A 256 -7.47 3.05 9.06
C ALA A 256 -6.13 2.32 9.29
N THR A 257 -5.17 2.43 8.36
CA THR A 257 -3.81 1.88 8.53
C THR A 257 -3.06 2.58 9.67
N TRP A 258 -3.28 3.89 9.88
CA TRP A 258 -2.76 4.57 11.06
C TRP A 258 -3.27 3.92 12.35
N HIS A 259 -4.56 3.68 12.47
CA HIS A 259 -5.14 3.04 13.66
C HIS A 259 -4.67 1.59 13.84
N ALA A 260 -4.46 0.85 12.74
CA ALA A 260 -3.83 -0.47 12.79
C ALA A 260 -2.41 -0.40 13.37
N PHE A 261 -1.59 0.54 12.90
CA PHE A 261 -0.25 0.78 13.43
C PHE A 261 -0.27 1.09 14.93
N ARG A 262 -1.14 2.01 15.37
CA ARG A 262 -1.27 2.40 16.78
C ARG A 262 -1.72 1.24 17.69
N ALA A 263 -2.53 0.32 17.16
CA ALA A 263 -2.95 -0.87 17.90
C ALA A 263 -1.84 -1.92 18.00
N LEU A 264 -1.02 -2.07 16.95
CA LEU A 264 -0.01 -3.12 16.83
C LEU A 264 1.32 -2.79 17.50
N VAL A 265 1.74 -1.51 17.49
CA VAL A 265 3.06 -1.10 18.01
C VAL A 265 2.93 -0.39 19.35
N ASP A 266 3.72 -0.84 20.31
CA ASP A 266 3.82 -0.23 21.64
C ASP A 266 4.85 0.91 21.59
N LEU A 267 4.39 2.14 21.36
CA LEU A 267 5.28 3.30 21.27
C LEU A 267 5.79 3.80 22.62
N GLU A 268 5.13 3.44 23.72
CA GLU A 268 5.46 3.93 25.06
C GLU A 268 6.58 3.11 25.73
N ASN A 269 6.72 1.84 25.32
CA ASN A 269 7.69 0.90 25.89
C ASN A 269 8.83 0.55 24.92
N ASN A 270 9.05 1.35 23.88
CA ASN A 270 10.13 1.25 22.90
C ASN A 270 10.98 2.56 22.92
#